data_6a1a4eead4f57c5d166ae2c18c15efa7
#
_entry.id   6a1a4eead4f57c5d166ae2c18c15efa7
#
_cell.length_a   1.000
_cell.length_b   1.000
_cell.length_c   1.000
_cell.angle_alpha   90.00
_cell.angle_beta   90.00
_cell.angle_gamma   90.00
#
_symmetry.space_group_name_H-M   'P 1'
#
loop_
_entity.id
_entity.type
_entity.pdbx_description
1 polymer ?
#
loop_
_entity_poly.entity_id
_entity_poly.type
_entity_poly.pdbx_seq_one_letter_code
_entity_poly.pdbx_strand_id
1 'polypeptide(L)'
;MTTNRLSYRACVIPLPTFAVANQLNSALAGGATLVAAAFALSTFDRWHRRGQPQELAWTVAMTLFTIGSGALWWAEATGWSMFAFRVFFLAGAVLNVAWLALGTIYLLANKNFADQLRRTLVVLSAFSTGVIAVAPTKRDIIIGEFPAARELFGVLPRIMAAFGSGVPALVIIFGALWSTWRVIKFQTPNLKSAAQRTVVAPARLAFGNMFVAVGTLVLSASGTLAGRLGKDRAFAITLLVGLCILFIGFLVASNSTQTQKKLPANN
;
A
#
# COMPACT_ATOMS: atom_id res chain seq x y z
N MET A 1 18.79 28.03 67.26
CA MET A 1 19.60 27.39 66.17
C MET A 1 18.74 26.39 65.44
N THR A 2 18.05 26.80 64.37
CA THR A 2 17.17 25.99 63.54
C THR A 2 17.87 25.73 62.20
N THR A 3 18.39 24.54 62.04
CA THR A 3 19.04 24.07 60.83
C THR A 3 18.00 23.76 59.76
N ASN A 4 17.92 24.62 58.77
CA ASN A 4 17.06 24.48 57.59
C ASN A 4 17.71 23.46 56.64
N ARG A 5 17.19 22.20 56.61
CA ARG A 5 17.59 21.20 55.61
C ARG A 5 16.85 21.50 54.31
N LEU A 6 17.51 22.14 53.39
CA LEU A 6 17.10 22.21 51.99
C LEU A 6 17.14 20.79 51.40
N SER A 7 16.00 20.14 51.27
CA SER A 7 15.85 18.91 50.52
C SER A 7 15.94 19.25 49.04
N TYR A 8 17.09 18.98 48.41
CA TYR A 8 17.22 18.91 46.95
C TYR A 8 16.34 17.76 46.47
N ARG A 9 15.14 18.04 46.05
CA ARG A 9 14.42 17.14 45.15
C ARG A 9 15.15 17.21 43.79
N ALA A 10 15.99 16.25 43.55
CA ALA A 10 16.52 16.01 42.20
C ALA A 10 15.29 15.87 41.27
N CYS A 11 15.11 16.87 40.42
CA CYS A 11 14.14 16.80 39.34
C CYS A 11 14.69 15.74 38.35
N VAL A 12 14.30 14.48 38.55
CA VAL A 12 14.54 13.42 37.58
C VAL A 12 13.66 13.78 36.38
N ILE A 13 14.27 14.49 35.44
CA ILE A 13 13.71 14.69 34.11
C ILE A 13 13.57 13.27 33.55
N PRO A 14 12.36 12.75 33.29
CA PRO A 14 12.20 11.46 32.64
C PRO A 14 12.75 11.62 31.22
N LEU A 15 13.99 11.18 31.00
CA LEU A 15 14.58 11.05 29.68
C LEU A 15 13.73 10.11 28.81
N PRO A 16 13.68 10.29 27.55
CA PRO A 16 12.53 10.44 26.67
C PRO A 16 12.17 9.07 26.03
N THR A 17 11.38 8.28 26.70
CA THR A 17 10.66 7.16 26.05
C THR A 17 9.83 7.64 24.85
N PHE A 18 9.33 8.86 24.89
CA PHE A 18 8.62 9.49 23.75
C PHE A 18 9.53 9.80 22.57
N ALA A 19 10.75 10.31 22.78
CA ALA A 19 11.67 10.62 21.68
C ALA A 19 12.16 9.35 20.95
N VAL A 20 12.45 8.29 21.69
CA VAL A 20 12.85 6.99 21.13
C VAL A 20 11.69 6.33 20.36
N ALA A 21 10.45 6.46 20.88
CA ALA A 21 9.27 5.92 20.19
C ALA A 21 9.02 6.62 18.84
N ASN A 22 9.13 7.93 18.79
CA ASN A 22 8.97 8.71 17.55
C ASN A 22 10.09 8.42 16.55
N GLN A 23 11.33 8.23 16.98
CA GLN A 23 12.44 7.87 16.12
C GLN A 23 12.23 6.50 15.45
N LEU A 24 11.74 5.51 16.18
CA LEU A 24 11.45 4.19 15.64
C LEU A 24 10.31 4.24 14.61
N ASN A 25 9.22 4.94 14.91
CA ASN A 25 8.10 5.08 13.99
C ASN A 25 8.52 5.80 12.71
N SER A 26 9.31 6.88 12.84
CA SER A 26 9.89 7.61 11.72
C SER A 26 10.81 6.71 10.87
N ALA A 27 11.68 5.90 11.51
CA ALA A 27 12.55 4.97 10.80
C ALA A 27 11.75 3.89 10.04
N LEU A 28 10.69 3.34 10.64
CA LEU A 28 9.81 2.35 10.00
C LEU A 28 9.03 2.95 8.83
N ALA A 29 8.51 4.16 8.99
CA ALA A 29 7.82 4.88 7.91
C ALA A 29 8.77 5.24 6.77
N GLY A 30 10.00 5.68 7.09
CA GLY A 30 11.07 5.91 6.12
C GLY A 30 11.44 4.63 5.35
N GLY A 31 11.59 3.51 6.06
CA GLY A 31 11.82 2.19 5.46
C GLY A 31 10.70 1.78 4.51
N ALA A 32 9.43 1.96 4.91
CA ALA A 32 8.27 1.70 4.06
C ALA A 32 8.28 2.59 2.81
N THR A 33 8.66 3.86 2.94
CA THR A 33 8.77 4.80 1.81
C THR A 33 9.82 4.34 0.81
N LEU A 34 11.00 3.92 1.29
CA LEU A 34 12.08 3.41 0.42
C LEU A 34 11.69 2.12 -0.32
N VAL A 35 11.06 1.18 0.38
CA VAL A 35 10.56 -0.07 -0.24
C VAL A 35 9.48 0.23 -1.27
N ALA A 36 8.54 1.14 -0.97
CA ALA A 36 7.50 1.56 -1.91
C ALA A 36 8.11 2.24 -3.15
N ALA A 37 9.11 3.12 -2.97
CA ALA A 37 9.81 3.78 -4.06
C ALA A 37 10.56 2.77 -4.95
N ALA A 38 11.26 1.81 -4.35
CA ALA A 38 11.94 0.74 -5.09
C ALA A 38 10.94 -0.10 -5.89
N PHE A 39 9.76 -0.38 -5.31
CA PHE A 39 8.69 -1.09 -6.00
C PHE A 39 8.11 -0.26 -7.14
N ALA A 40 7.85 1.04 -6.94
CA ALA A 40 7.38 1.95 -7.98
C ALA A 40 8.37 2.01 -9.17
N LEU A 41 9.66 2.15 -8.89
CA LEU A 41 10.71 2.15 -9.91
C LEU A 41 10.79 0.82 -10.66
N SER A 42 10.67 -0.31 -9.95
CA SER A 42 10.67 -1.65 -10.56
C SER A 42 9.49 -1.86 -11.51
N THR A 43 8.29 -1.39 -11.14
CA THR A 43 7.10 -1.49 -12.00
C THR A 43 7.16 -0.49 -13.15
N PHE A 44 7.69 0.70 -12.93
CA PHE A 44 7.92 1.71 -13.95
C PHE A 44 8.89 1.22 -15.04
N ASP A 45 10.04 0.66 -14.66
CA ASP A 45 11.01 0.08 -15.61
C ASP A 45 10.37 -1.02 -16.47
N ARG A 46 9.55 -1.88 -15.87
CA ARG A 46 8.82 -2.91 -16.63
C ARG A 46 7.77 -2.31 -17.55
N TRP A 47 7.02 -1.31 -17.11
CA TRP A 47 6.09 -0.60 -17.97
C TRP A 47 6.82 0.03 -19.16
N HIS A 48 7.93 0.70 -18.90
CA HIS A 48 8.73 1.34 -19.95
C HIS A 48 9.23 0.34 -21.00
N ARG A 49 9.65 -0.86 -20.56
CA ARG A 49 10.16 -1.91 -21.47
C ARG A 49 9.07 -2.71 -22.18
N ARG A 50 7.91 -2.90 -21.54
CA ARG A 50 6.88 -3.83 -22.03
C ARG A 50 5.61 -3.15 -22.52
N GLY A 51 5.35 -1.89 -22.15
CA GLY A 51 4.15 -1.12 -22.49
C GLY A 51 2.84 -1.69 -21.94
N GLN A 52 2.90 -2.57 -20.93
CA GLN A 52 1.73 -3.27 -20.44
C GLN A 52 0.92 -2.39 -19.48
N PRO A 53 -0.42 -2.26 -19.65
CA PRO A 53 -1.25 -1.34 -18.88
C PRO A 53 -1.32 -1.69 -17.38
N GLN A 54 -1.21 -2.98 -17.01
CA GLN A 54 -1.15 -3.39 -15.61
C GLN A 54 0.09 -2.86 -14.89
N GLU A 55 1.24 -2.82 -15.57
CA GLU A 55 2.48 -2.31 -14.99
C GLU A 55 2.36 -0.80 -14.71
N LEU A 56 1.70 -0.05 -15.59
CA LEU A 56 1.41 1.36 -15.37
C LEU A 56 0.49 1.56 -14.15
N ALA A 57 -0.58 0.76 -14.04
CA ALA A 57 -1.50 0.84 -12.90
C ALA A 57 -0.78 0.56 -11.57
N TRP A 58 0.10 -0.43 -11.53
CA TRP A 58 0.92 -0.72 -10.35
C TRP A 58 1.97 0.35 -10.06
N THR A 59 2.56 0.94 -11.10
CA THR A 59 3.47 2.09 -10.93
C THR A 59 2.75 3.26 -10.26
N VAL A 60 1.55 3.62 -10.74
CA VAL A 60 0.75 4.68 -10.12
C VAL A 60 0.41 4.33 -8.67
N ALA A 61 -0.03 3.09 -8.40
CA ALA A 61 -0.36 2.64 -7.05
C ALA A 61 0.85 2.77 -6.10
N MET A 62 2.02 2.29 -6.52
CA MET A 62 3.23 2.32 -5.68
C MET A 62 3.79 3.73 -5.53
N THR A 63 3.64 4.60 -6.53
CA THR A 63 3.98 6.02 -6.40
C THR A 63 3.07 6.71 -5.38
N LEU A 64 1.76 6.44 -5.42
CA LEU A 64 0.82 6.93 -4.41
C LEU A 64 1.17 6.40 -3.01
N PHE A 65 1.55 5.12 -2.91
CA PHE A 65 1.99 4.55 -1.63
C PHE A 65 3.27 5.23 -1.12
N THR A 66 4.23 5.50 -2.01
CA THR A 66 5.46 6.24 -1.68
C THR A 66 5.14 7.65 -1.16
N ILE A 67 4.22 8.36 -1.82
CA ILE A 67 3.77 9.69 -1.39
C ILE A 67 3.08 9.61 -0.03
N GLY A 68 2.18 8.65 0.18
CA GLY A 68 1.47 8.45 1.44
C GLY A 68 2.42 8.08 2.59
N SER A 69 3.30 7.09 2.39
CA SER A 69 4.28 6.70 3.42
C SER A 69 5.35 7.79 3.65
N GLY A 70 5.71 8.55 2.63
CA GLY A 70 6.59 9.72 2.75
C GLY A 70 5.96 10.83 3.58
N ALA A 71 4.67 11.10 3.41
CA ALA A 71 3.93 12.03 4.23
C ALA A 71 3.84 11.57 5.70
N LEU A 72 3.66 10.25 5.93
CA LEU A 72 3.73 9.65 7.26
C LEU A 72 5.13 9.84 7.87
N TRP A 73 6.18 9.48 7.13
CA TRP A 73 7.56 9.66 7.60
C TRP A 73 7.86 11.10 7.98
N TRP A 74 7.48 12.05 7.10
CA TRP A 74 7.65 13.47 7.37
C TRP A 74 6.91 13.90 8.64
N ALA A 75 5.65 13.48 8.79
CA ALA A 75 4.83 13.83 9.95
C ALA A 75 5.36 13.23 11.25
N GLU A 76 5.88 11.99 11.24
CA GLU A 76 6.51 11.36 12.41
C GLU A 76 7.84 12.05 12.79
N ALA A 77 8.56 12.61 11.81
CA ALA A 77 9.83 13.29 12.05
C ALA A 77 9.66 14.75 12.52
N THR A 78 8.66 15.48 11.99
CA THR A 78 8.51 16.94 12.20
C THR A 78 7.25 17.33 12.96
N GLY A 79 6.36 16.38 13.20
CA GLY A 79 5.02 16.60 13.76
C GLY A 79 3.93 16.63 12.68
N TRP A 80 2.73 16.21 13.08
CA TRP A 80 1.59 16.16 12.18
C TRP A 80 1.07 17.56 11.81
N SER A 81 0.89 17.79 10.52
CA SER A 81 0.19 18.95 9.97
C SER A 81 -1.06 18.50 9.20
N MET A 82 -2.04 19.40 9.03
CA MET A 82 -3.23 19.10 8.25
C MET A 82 -2.91 18.76 6.80
N PHE A 83 -1.90 19.39 6.21
CA PHE A 83 -1.45 19.07 4.87
C PHE A 83 -0.87 17.65 4.78
N ALA A 84 0.05 17.31 5.67
CA ALA A 84 0.65 15.96 5.70
C ALA A 84 -0.42 14.88 5.91
N PHE A 85 -1.40 15.12 6.80
CA PHE A 85 -2.50 14.20 7.03
C PHE A 85 -3.40 14.03 5.80
N ARG A 86 -3.75 15.11 5.10
CA ARG A 86 -4.55 15.03 3.87
C ARG A 86 -3.82 14.25 2.77
N VAL A 87 -2.52 14.48 2.58
CA VAL A 87 -1.71 13.76 1.60
C VAL A 87 -1.62 12.27 1.97
N PHE A 88 -1.30 11.96 3.23
CA PHE A 88 -1.27 10.59 3.75
C PHE A 88 -2.61 9.87 3.55
N PHE A 89 -3.72 10.51 3.91
CA PHE A 89 -5.04 9.92 3.82
C PHE A 89 -5.50 9.73 2.37
N LEU A 90 -5.30 10.71 1.50
CA LEU A 90 -5.66 10.64 0.09
C LEU A 90 -4.84 9.56 -0.63
N ALA A 91 -3.54 9.65 -0.57
CA ALA A 91 -2.64 8.77 -1.29
C ALA A 91 -2.64 7.35 -0.70
N GLY A 92 -2.60 7.22 0.63
CA GLY A 92 -2.50 5.94 1.34
C GLY A 92 -3.83 5.22 1.51
N ALA A 93 -4.89 5.91 1.96
CA ALA A 93 -6.15 5.26 2.32
C ALA A 93 -7.20 5.25 1.20
N VAL A 94 -7.15 6.19 0.25
CA VAL A 94 -8.20 6.33 -0.77
C VAL A 94 -7.77 5.81 -2.12
N LEU A 95 -6.59 6.17 -2.60
CA LEU A 95 -6.22 5.98 -4.00
C LEU A 95 -5.36 4.74 -4.27
N ASN A 96 -4.35 4.45 -3.44
CA ASN A 96 -3.32 3.46 -3.80
C ASN A 96 -3.88 2.07 -4.06
N VAL A 97 -4.78 1.59 -3.18
CA VAL A 97 -5.35 0.23 -3.27
C VAL A 97 -6.24 0.09 -4.50
N ALA A 98 -6.96 1.15 -4.86
CA ALA A 98 -7.80 1.19 -6.06
C ALA A 98 -6.97 1.05 -7.35
N TRP A 99 -5.85 1.77 -7.45
CA TRP A 99 -4.92 1.65 -8.56
C TRP A 99 -4.20 0.30 -8.58
N LEU A 100 -3.88 -0.26 -7.42
CA LEU A 100 -3.30 -1.60 -7.30
C LEU A 100 -4.26 -2.67 -7.81
N ALA A 101 -5.54 -2.59 -7.42
CA ALA A 101 -6.58 -3.49 -7.88
C ALA A 101 -6.83 -3.38 -9.39
N LEU A 102 -6.74 -2.18 -9.97
CA LEU A 102 -6.85 -2.00 -11.41
C LEU A 102 -5.79 -2.81 -12.17
N GLY A 103 -4.54 -2.86 -11.68
CA GLY A 103 -3.51 -3.72 -12.24
C GLY A 103 -3.89 -5.20 -12.22
N THR A 104 -4.49 -5.67 -11.13
CA THR A 104 -5.01 -7.05 -11.01
C THR A 104 -6.16 -7.29 -11.99
N ILE A 105 -7.06 -6.33 -12.18
CA ILE A 105 -8.17 -6.42 -13.12
C ILE A 105 -7.67 -6.50 -14.57
N TYR A 106 -6.61 -5.77 -14.94
CA TYR A 106 -5.98 -5.91 -16.26
C TYR A 106 -5.44 -7.31 -16.52
N LEU A 107 -5.07 -8.07 -15.49
CA LEU A 107 -4.62 -9.45 -15.63
C LEU A 107 -5.77 -10.47 -15.74
N LEU A 108 -6.90 -10.19 -15.11
CA LEU A 108 -7.99 -11.15 -14.94
C LEU A 108 -9.19 -10.92 -15.85
N ALA A 109 -9.44 -9.67 -16.22
CA ALA A 109 -10.62 -9.25 -16.98
C ALA A 109 -10.28 -8.89 -18.44
N ASN A 110 -11.36 -8.65 -19.22
CA ASN A 110 -11.21 -8.16 -20.58
C ASN A 110 -10.62 -6.72 -20.58
N LYS A 111 -9.73 -6.46 -21.53
CA LYS A 111 -9.03 -5.17 -21.70
C LYS A 111 -10.02 -3.99 -21.80
N ASN A 112 -11.11 -4.13 -22.55
CA ASN A 112 -12.09 -3.04 -22.72
C ASN A 112 -12.73 -2.65 -21.39
N PHE A 113 -13.08 -3.63 -20.55
CA PHE A 113 -13.62 -3.40 -19.22
C PHE A 113 -12.58 -2.71 -18.30
N ALA A 114 -11.34 -3.21 -18.31
CA ALA A 114 -10.26 -2.62 -17.53
C ALA A 114 -9.94 -1.18 -17.95
N ASP A 115 -9.97 -0.88 -19.26
CA ASP A 115 -9.76 0.46 -19.80
C ASP A 115 -10.90 1.42 -19.40
N GLN A 116 -12.14 0.94 -19.38
CA GLN A 116 -13.29 1.72 -18.89
C GLN A 116 -13.12 2.02 -17.39
N LEU A 117 -12.78 1.00 -16.61
CA LEU A 117 -12.55 1.17 -15.17
C LEU A 117 -11.39 2.13 -14.88
N ARG A 118 -10.32 2.09 -15.68
CA ARG A 118 -9.22 3.07 -15.59
C ARG A 118 -9.71 4.50 -15.77
N ARG A 119 -10.54 4.76 -16.79
CA ARG A 119 -11.11 6.10 -17.02
C ARG A 119 -11.96 6.55 -15.84
N THR A 120 -12.83 5.68 -15.34
CA THR A 120 -13.65 5.95 -14.15
C THR A 120 -12.77 6.23 -12.93
N LEU A 121 -11.70 5.44 -12.74
CA LEU A 121 -10.79 5.63 -11.61
C LEU A 121 -10.01 6.94 -11.68
N VAL A 122 -9.61 7.40 -12.86
CA VAL A 122 -8.99 8.72 -13.05
C VAL A 122 -9.95 9.83 -12.60
N VAL A 123 -11.22 9.79 -13.04
CA VAL A 123 -12.25 10.77 -12.64
C VAL A 123 -12.49 10.71 -11.13
N LEU A 124 -12.64 9.51 -10.56
CA LEU A 124 -12.81 9.34 -9.12
C LEU A 124 -11.58 9.81 -8.33
N SER A 125 -10.36 9.63 -8.86
CA SER A 125 -9.14 10.13 -8.22
C SER A 125 -9.12 11.65 -8.16
N ALA A 126 -9.47 12.32 -9.26
CA ALA A 126 -9.59 13.79 -9.30
C ALA A 126 -10.68 14.29 -8.34
N PHE A 127 -11.85 13.66 -8.36
CA PHE A 127 -12.95 13.98 -7.45
C PHE A 127 -12.54 13.81 -5.98
N SER A 128 -11.90 12.67 -5.64
CA SER A 128 -11.43 12.39 -4.29
C SER A 128 -10.40 13.41 -3.82
N THR A 129 -9.50 13.81 -4.71
CA THR A 129 -8.50 14.85 -4.43
C THR A 129 -9.18 16.18 -4.09
N GLY A 130 -10.15 16.60 -4.90
CA GLY A 130 -10.93 17.81 -4.64
C GLY A 130 -11.67 17.76 -3.30
N VAL A 131 -12.40 16.66 -3.04
CA VAL A 131 -13.15 16.50 -1.79
C VAL A 131 -12.22 16.55 -0.57
N ILE A 132 -11.10 15.82 -0.58
CA ILE A 132 -10.19 15.77 0.58
C ILE A 132 -9.44 17.10 0.75
N ALA A 133 -9.11 17.79 -0.33
CA ALA A 133 -8.46 19.10 -0.27
C ALA A 133 -9.32 20.16 0.43
N VAL A 134 -10.63 20.15 0.19
CA VAL A 134 -11.56 21.14 0.76
C VAL A 134 -12.37 20.62 1.96
N ALA A 135 -12.20 19.35 2.36
CA ALA A 135 -12.96 18.75 3.45
C ALA A 135 -12.83 19.57 4.73
N PRO A 136 -13.96 19.99 5.35
CA PRO A 136 -13.92 20.67 6.65
C PRO A 136 -13.41 19.73 7.73
N THR A 137 -12.58 20.25 8.61
CA THR A 137 -12.03 19.54 9.76
C THR A 137 -12.86 19.81 10.99
N LYS A 138 -13.11 18.78 11.79
CA LYS A 138 -13.90 18.89 13.04
C LYS A 138 -13.07 19.34 14.23
N ARG A 139 -11.76 19.10 14.19
CA ARG A 139 -10.80 19.38 15.28
C ARG A 139 -9.47 19.80 14.68
N ASP A 140 -8.68 20.50 15.45
CA ASP A 140 -7.28 20.75 15.13
C ASP A 140 -6.45 19.49 15.39
N ILE A 141 -5.33 19.38 14.67
CA ILE A 141 -4.39 18.28 14.87
C ILE A 141 -3.59 18.54 16.14
N ILE A 142 -3.54 17.53 17.01
CA ILE A 142 -2.69 17.56 18.21
C ILE A 142 -1.28 17.11 17.78
N ILE A 143 -0.31 17.99 17.98
CA ILE A 143 1.10 17.70 17.66
C ILE A 143 1.56 16.56 18.57
N GLY A 144 2.08 15.48 17.97
CA GLY A 144 2.59 14.31 18.70
C GLY A 144 1.63 13.13 18.81
N GLU A 145 0.37 13.27 18.37
CA GLU A 145 -0.59 12.16 18.28
C GLU A 145 -0.87 11.79 16.83
N PHE A 146 -1.00 10.49 16.55
CA PHE A 146 -1.41 10.00 15.23
C PHE A 146 -2.86 10.40 14.95
N PRO A 147 -3.13 11.19 13.90
CA PRO A 147 -4.46 11.74 13.68
C PRO A 147 -5.46 10.66 13.23
N ALA A 148 -6.56 10.51 13.94
CA ALA A 148 -7.61 9.58 13.56
C ALA A 148 -8.59 10.24 12.57
N ALA A 149 -8.77 9.63 11.39
CA ALA A 149 -9.66 10.16 10.35
C ALA A 149 -11.11 10.35 10.79
N ARG A 150 -11.60 9.55 11.74
CA ARG A 150 -12.97 9.68 12.30
C ARG A 150 -13.15 10.95 13.12
N GLU A 151 -12.08 11.44 13.71
CA GLU A 151 -12.11 12.63 14.57
C GLU A 151 -11.89 13.92 13.78
N LEU A 152 -11.10 13.82 12.71
CA LEU A 152 -10.76 14.96 11.88
C LEU A 152 -11.74 15.20 10.74
N PHE A 153 -12.14 14.14 10.04
CA PHE A 153 -12.98 14.26 8.84
C PHE A 153 -14.46 13.94 9.09
N GLY A 154 -15.31 14.57 8.30
CA GLY A 154 -16.73 14.24 8.19
C GLY A 154 -16.96 12.85 7.61
N VAL A 155 -18.21 12.54 7.31
CA VAL A 155 -18.63 11.21 6.82
C VAL A 155 -18.11 10.92 5.41
N LEU A 156 -18.16 11.90 4.51
CA LEU A 156 -17.84 11.71 3.09
C LEU A 156 -16.40 11.23 2.84
N PRO A 157 -15.33 11.90 3.34
CA PRO A 157 -13.96 11.38 3.15
C PRO A 157 -13.77 9.96 3.69
N ARG A 158 -14.42 9.62 4.79
CA ARG A 158 -14.34 8.30 5.43
C ARG A 158 -15.01 7.21 4.59
N ILE A 159 -16.17 7.50 4.00
CA ILE A 159 -16.84 6.60 3.05
C ILE A 159 -15.93 6.40 1.83
N MET A 160 -15.35 7.47 1.29
CA MET A 160 -14.43 7.38 0.16
C MET A 160 -13.21 6.49 0.48
N ALA A 161 -12.64 6.60 1.67
CA ALA A 161 -11.55 5.71 2.08
C ALA A 161 -12.02 4.25 2.23
N ALA A 162 -13.19 4.01 2.83
CA ALA A 162 -13.74 2.67 3.00
C ALA A 162 -14.00 1.97 1.66
N PHE A 163 -14.57 2.68 0.68
CA PHE A 163 -14.80 2.13 -0.66
C PHE A 163 -13.52 2.11 -1.49
N GLY A 164 -12.66 3.15 -1.41
CA GLY A 164 -11.41 3.26 -2.15
C GLY A 164 -10.34 2.24 -1.75
N SER A 165 -10.40 1.70 -0.54
CA SER A 165 -9.50 0.64 -0.07
C SER A 165 -10.19 -0.71 0.11
N GLY A 166 -11.39 -0.76 0.68
CA GLY A 166 -12.06 -2.00 1.04
C GLY A 166 -12.47 -2.85 -0.16
N VAL A 167 -13.23 -2.28 -1.09
CA VAL A 167 -13.64 -3.00 -2.31
C VAL A 167 -12.43 -3.42 -3.16
N PRO A 168 -11.46 -2.54 -3.45
CA PRO A 168 -10.25 -2.93 -4.16
C PRO A 168 -9.42 -4.00 -3.47
N ALA A 169 -9.30 -3.98 -2.15
CA ALA A 169 -8.60 -5.03 -1.40
C ALA A 169 -9.25 -6.39 -1.60
N LEU A 170 -10.59 -6.47 -1.56
CA LEU A 170 -11.31 -7.69 -1.87
C LEU A 170 -11.04 -8.18 -3.30
N VAL A 171 -11.02 -7.27 -4.28
CA VAL A 171 -10.69 -7.62 -5.68
C VAL A 171 -9.29 -8.23 -5.78
N ILE A 172 -8.29 -7.66 -5.09
CA ILE A 172 -6.92 -8.18 -5.10
C ILE A 172 -6.88 -9.57 -4.46
N ILE A 173 -7.50 -9.73 -3.28
CA ILE A 173 -7.49 -11.00 -2.53
C ILE A 173 -8.19 -12.09 -3.34
N PHE A 174 -9.41 -11.85 -3.81
CA PHE A 174 -10.15 -12.83 -4.61
C PHE A 174 -9.49 -13.10 -5.95
N GLY A 175 -8.91 -12.08 -6.60
CA GLY A 175 -8.15 -12.22 -7.83
C GLY A 175 -6.91 -13.10 -7.66
N ALA A 176 -6.16 -12.89 -6.58
CA ALA A 176 -4.98 -13.70 -6.25
C ALA A 176 -5.36 -15.16 -5.94
N LEU A 177 -6.42 -15.37 -5.13
CA LEU A 177 -6.93 -16.71 -4.80
C LEU A 177 -7.45 -17.43 -6.04
N TRP A 178 -8.21 -16.75 -6.89
CA TRP A 178 -8.71 -17.28 -8.16
C TRP A 178 -7.57 -17.68 -9.09
N SER A 179 -6.56 -16.82 -9.23
CA SER A 179 -5.38 -17.10 -10.05
C SER A 179 -4.62 -18.32 -9.53
N THR A 180 -4.42 -18.42 -8.23
CA THR A 180 -3.78 -19.57 -7.57
C THR A 180 -4.56 -20.85 -7.77
N TRP A 181 -5.88 -20.82 -7.53
CA TRP A 181 -6.75 -21.98 -7.73
C TRP A 181 -6.75 -22.46 -9.19
N ARG A 182 -6.81 -21.53 -10.14
CA ARG A 182 -6.72 -21.83 -11.57
C ARG A 182 -5.41 -22.53 -11.93
N VAL A 183 -4.28 -22.04 -11.42
CA VAL A 183 -2.98 -22.63 -11.65
C VAL A 183 -2.91 -24.06 -11.11
N ILE A 184 -3.42 -24.31 -9.90
CA ILE A 184 -3.42 -25.63 -9.27
C ILE A 184 -4.33 -26.60 -10.05
N LYS A 185 -5.54 -26.17 -10.43
CA LYS A 185 -6.52 -27.01 -11.13
C LYS A 185 -6.07 -27.42 -12.53
N PHE A 186 -5.35 -26.56 -13.25
CA PHE A 186 -4.89 -26.82 -14.62
C PHE A 186 -3.52 -27.47 -14.71
N GLN A 187 -2.89 -27.86 -13.61
CA GLN A 187 -1.71 -28.72 -13.60
C GLN A 187 -2.01 -30.19 -13.97
N THR A 188 -3.28 -30.57 -14.16
CA THR A 188 -3.65 -31.91 -14.68
C THR A 188 -3.16 -32.07 -16.14
N PRO A 189 -2.50 -33.21 -16.50
CA PRO A 189 -1.71 -33.37 -17.73
C PRO A 189 -2.46 -33.27 -19.06
N ASN A 190 -3.79 -33.19 -19.04
CA ASN A 190 -4.63 -33.40 -20.23
C ASN A 190 -5.13 -32.16 -20.97
N LEU A 191 -4.78 -30.92 -20.53
CA LEU A 191 -5.16 -29.73 -21.30
C LEU A 191 -3.92 -28.97 -21.76
N LYS A 192 -3.42 -29.34 -22.93
CA LYS A 192 -2.48 -28.55 -23.74
C LYS A 192 -3.20 -27.32 -24.32
N SER A 193 -3.73 -26.46 -23.49
CA SER A 193 -4.34 -25.19 -23.92
C SER A 193 -3.30 -24.11 -24.14
N ALA A 194 -3.56 -23.21 -25.08
CA ALA A 194 -2.71 -22.11 -25.49
C ALA A 194 -2.24 -21.19 -24.34
N ALA A 195 -2.94 -21.16 -23.21
CA ALA A 195 -2.57 -20.45 -22.00
C ALA A 195 -1.34 -21.04 -21.26
N GLN A 196 -1.00 -22.31 -21.52
CA GLN A 196 0.14 -23.00 -20.88
C GLN A 196 1.48 -22.58 -21.45
N ARG A 197 1.50 -21.93 -22.63
CA ARG A 197 2.74 -21.52 -23.32
C ARG A 197 3.42 -20.30 -22.73
N THR A 198 2.78 -19.58 -21.82
CA THR A 198 3.27 -18.30 -21.27
C THR A 198 3.80 -18.40 -19.84
N VAL A 199 3.52 -19.47 -19.10
CA VAL A 199 3.94 -19.61 -17.70
C VAL A 199 5.06 -20.63 -17.59
N VAL A 200 6.29 -20.12 -17.39
CA VAL A 200 7.51 -20.95 -17.28
C VAL A 200 7.54 -21.73 -15.96
N ALA A 201 6.92 -21.21 -14.89
CA ALA A 201 6.90 -21.82 -13.56
C ALA A 201 5.57 -21.58 -12.85
N PRO A 202 4.55 -22.45 -13.03
CA PRO A 202 3.21 -22.24 -12.47
C PRO A 202 3.20 -22.24 -10.93
N ALA A 203 4.03 -23.03 -10.28
CA ALA A 203 4.18 -23.03 -8.82
C ALA A 203 4.68 -21.68 -8.32
N ARG A 204 5.67 -21.06 -8.96
CA ARG A 204 6.18 -19.74 -8.58
C ARG A 204 5.12 -18.66 -8.72
N LEU A 205 4.30 -18.72 -9.77
CA LEU A 205 3.18 -17.78 -9.93
C LEU A 205 2.15 -17.94 -8.81
N ALA A 206 1.79 -19.17 -8.44
CA ALA A 206 0.87 -19.44 -7.35
C ALA A 206 1.40 -18.92 -6.01
N PHE A 207 2.67 -19.18 -5.70
CA PHE A 207 3.34 -18.64 -4.51
C PHE A 207 3.37 -17.11 -4.52
N GLY A 208 3.75 -16.48 -5.63
CA GLY A 208 3.75 -15.04 -5.78
C GLY A 208 2.38 -14.43 -5.51
N ASN A 209 1.32 -14.99 -6.08
CA ASN A 209 -0.05 -14.53 -5.86
C ASN A 209 -0.51 -14.72 -4.39
N MET A 210 -0.08 -15.80 -3.73
CA MET A 210 -0.37 -16.01 -2.32
C MET A 210 0.29 -14.96 -1.44
N PHE A 211 1.56 -14.60 -1.71
CA PHE A 211 2.24 -13.50 -1.03
C PHE A 211 1.54 -12.15 -1.27
N VAL A 212 1.06 -11.88 -2.48
CA VAL A 212 0.29 -10.67 -2.79
C VAL A 212 -0.99 -10.63 -1.96
N ALA A 213 -1.74 -11.74 -1.87
CA ALA A 213 -2.94 -11.82 -1.05
C ALA A 213 -2.64 -11.58 0.45
N VAL A 214 -1.62 -12.25 1.00
CA VAL A 214 -1.21 -12.11 2.40
C VAL A 214 -0.73 -10.68 2.68
N GLY A 215 0.12 -10.11 1.82
CA GLY A 215 0.59 -8.73 1.96
C GLY A 215 -0.55 -7.72 1.95
N THR A 216 -1.54 -7.91 1.07
CA THR A 216 -2.74 -7.07 1.02
C THR A 216 -3.59 -7.20 2.28
N LEU A 217 -3.74 -8.42 2.84
CA LEU A 217 -4.44 -8.64 4.11
C LEU A 217 -3.73 -7.93 5.28
N VAL A 218 -2.42 -8.05 5.37
CA VAL A 218 -1.61 -7.38 6.42
C VAL A 218 -1.74 -5.85 6.29
N LEU A 219 -1.65 -5.30 5.08
CA LEU A 219 -1.84 -3.86 4.83
C LEU A 219 -3.27 -3.39 5.17
N SER A 220 -4.28 -4.19 4.88
CA SER A 220 -5.68 -3.88 5.21
C SER A 220 -5.91 -3.91 6.74
N ALA A 221 -5.27 -4.85 7.44
CA ALA A 221 -5.31 -4.94 8.90
C ALA A 221 -4.59 -3.73 9.55
N SER A 222 -3.50 -3.22 8.96
CA SER A 222 -2.78 -2.06 9.49
C SER A 222 -3.66 -0.82 9.58
N GLY A 223 -4.47 -0.54 8.56
CA GLY A 223 -5.43 0.57 8.56
C GLY A 223 -6.48 0.47 9.66
N THR A 224 -6.91 -0.76 9.99
CA THR A 224 -7.86 -1.02 11.10
C THR A 224 -7.20 -0.83 12.46
N LEU A 225 -5.93 -1.23 12.61
CA LEU A 225 -5.16 -1.07 13.84
C LEU A 225 -4.92 0.41 14.17
N ALA A 226 -4.54 1.21 13.18
CA ALA A 226 -4.37 2.66 13.35
C ALA A 226 -5.68 3.34 13.78
N GLY A 227 -6.81 2.97 13.17
CA GLY A 227 -8.10 3.61 13.41
C GLY A 227 -8.78 3.21 14.72
N ARG A 228 -8.47 2.05 15.31
CA ARG A 228 -9.21 1.49 16.46
C ARG A 228 -8.39 1.36 17.73
N LEU A 229 -7.10 1.15 17.65
CA LEU A 229 -6.27 0.79 18.80
C LEU A 229 -5.31 1.90 19.24
N GLY A 230 -5.18 3.00 18.47
CA GLY A 230 -4.25 4.11 18.80
C GLY A 230 -2.80 3.65 18.95
N LYS A 231 -2.42 2.55 18.28
CA LYS A 231 -1.08 1.94 18.38
C LYS A 231 -0.27 2.29 17.14
N ASP A 232 0.27 3.49 17.08
CA ASP A 232 1.06 4.01 15.96
C ASP A 232 2.20 3.08 15.56
N ARG A 233 2.86 2.48 16.56
CA ARG A 233 3.95 1.53 16.34
C ARG A 233 3.48 0.25 15.63
N ALA A 234 2.33 -0.31 16.03
CA ALA A 234 1.78 -1.49 15.39
C ALA A 234 1.39 -1.20 13.94
N PHE A 235 0.88 0.00 13.67
CA PHE A 235 0.59 0.48 12.32
C PHE A 235 1.86 0.54 11.46
N ALA A 236 2.91 1.22 11.92
CA ALA A 236 4.16 1.37 11.16
C ALA A 236 4.84 0.03 10.87
N ILE A 237 4.85 -0.90 11.84
CA ILE A 237 5.40 -2.25 11.66
C ILE A 237 4.59 -3.03 10.62
N THR A 238 3.27 -3.09 10.78
CA THR A 238 2.40 -3.85 9.87
C THR A 238 2.39 -3.27 8.46
N LEU A 239 2.53 -1.94 8.33
CA LEU A 239 2.68 -1.26 7.05
C LEU A 239 3.94 -1.72 6.32
N LEU A 240 5.10 -1.66 6.98
CA LEU A 240 6.37 -2.07 6.40
C LEU A 240 6.38 -3.57 6.07
N VAL A 241 5.97 -4.42 7.00
CA VAL A 241 5.93 -5.89 6.82
C VAL A 241 4.99 -6.26 5.66
N GLY A 242 3.77 -5.72 5.66
CA GLY A 242 2.79 -5.98 4.60
C GLY A 242 3.29 -5.55 3.22
N LEU A 243 3.96 -4.39 3.14
CA LEU A 243 4.55 -3.90 1.90
C LEU A 243 5.71 -4.78 1.42
N CYS A 244 6.59 -5.23 2.32
CA CYS A 244 7.68 -6.16 1.98
C CYS A 244 7.13 -7.49 1.44
N ILE A 245 6.13 -8.07 2.10
CA ILE A 245 5.47 -9.30 1.66
C ILE A 245 4.87 -9.12 0.28
N LEU A 246 4.14 -8.03 0.06
CA LEU A 246 3.52 -7.71 -1.22
C LEU A 246 4.59 -7.56 -2.33
N PHE A 247 5.68 -6.85 -2.06
CA PHE A 247 6.77 -6.65 -3.00
C PHE A 247 7.47 -7.96 -3.36
N ILE A 248 7.78 -8.80 -2.37
CA ILE A 248 8.36 -10.13 -2.61
C ILE A 248 7.42 -10.97 -3.47
N GLY A 249 6.12 -11.00 -3.14
CA GLY A 249 5.11 -11.71 -3.91
C GLY A 249 5.08 -11.28 -5.38
N PHE A 250 5.13 -9.97 -5.58
CA PHE A 250 5.17 -9.39 -6.91
C PHE A 250 6.44 -9.75 -7.69
N LEU A 251 7.62 -9.72 -7.07
CA LEU A 251 8.88 -10.14 -7.71
C LEU A 251 8.86 -11.62 -8.09
N VAL A 252 8.35 -12.47 -7.19
CA VAL A 252 8.23 -13.93 -7.45
C VAL A 252 7.26 -14.18 -8.60
N ALA A 253 6.08 -13.54 -8.61
CA ALA A 253 5.09 -13.68 -9.66
C ALA A 253 5.60 -13.17 -11.01
N SER A 254 6.28 -12.03 -11.04
CA SER A 254 6.76 -11.40 -12.28
C SER A 254 7.87 -12.20 -12.98
N ASN A 255 8.73 -12.88 -12.22
CA ASN A 255 9.79 -13.71 -12.75
C ASN A 255 9.28 -15.05 -13.31
N SER A 256 8.03 -15.44 -13.04
CA SER A 256 7.40 -16.64 -13.56
C SER A 256 6.79 -16.48 -14.96
N THR A 257 6.65 -15.24 -15.44
CA THR A 257 6.02 -14.88 -16.72
C THR A 257 7.06 -14.31 -17.70
N GLN A 258 8.15 -15.03 -17.97
CA GLN A 258 9.08 -14.63 -19.02
C GLN A 258 8.48 -14.99 -20.39
N THR A 259 8.30 -13.98 -21.24
CA THR A 259 7.97 -14.19 -22.65
C THR A 259 9.12 -14.93 -23.29
N GLN A 260 8.88 -16.15 -23.80
CA GLN A 260 9.85 -16.86 -24.63
C GLN A 260 10.18 -15.97 -25.84
N LYS A 261 11.39 -15.38 -25.83
CA LYS A 261 11.95 -14.70 -27.01
C LYS A 261 11.97 -15.74 -28.12
N LYS A 262 11.19 -15.55 -29.18
CA LYS A 262 11.25 -16.40 -30.38
C LYS A 262 12.71 -16.51 -30.78
N LEU A 263 13.28 -17.68 -30.61
CA LEU A 263 14.54 -18.00 -31.28
C LEU A 263 14.31 -17.82 -32.79
N PRO A 264 15.18 -17.12 -33.49
CA PRO A 264 15.11 -17.07 -34.96
C PRO A 264 15.13 -18.49 -35.45
N ALA A 265 14.17 -18.85 -36.33
CA ALA A 265 14.20 -20.10 -37.07
C ALA A 265 15.49 -20.10 -37.89
N ASN A 266 16.43 -20.97 -37.54
CA ASN A 266 17.56 -21.26 -38.44
C ASN A 266 16.97 -21.92 -39.68
N ASN A 267 17.00 -21.19 -40.79
CA ASN A 267 16.89 -21.77 -42.13
C ASN A 267 18.20 -22.43 -42.47
#